data_cfb20443e17b19d15cf2d153bc4ff7ec
#
_entry.id   cfb20443e17b19d15cf2d153bc4ff7ec
#
_cell.length_a   1.000
_cell.length_b   1.000
_cell.length_c   1.000
_cell.angle_alpha   90.00
_cell.angle_beta   90.00
_cell.angle_gamma   90.00
#
_symmetry.space_group_name_H-M   'P 1'
#
loop_
_entity.id
_entity.type
_entity.pdbx_description
1 polymer ?
#
loop_
_entity_poly.entity_id
_entity_poly.type
_entity_poly.pdbx_seq_one_letter_code
_entity_poly.pdbx_strand_id
1 'polypeptide(L)'
;IEIQIDNARIMVKGTPLNEKLYDFVTQKNALDDQAYEVERLESRMIMDGEPMEVIEKEINSEREKLSAEMNKLVKTFIQDNYENVLGPGVFLMLCNGFPYPLMTPLIEEIVDDAPDSFKNHHLVKEYVEAARANMEKMNER
;
A
#
# COMPACT_ATOMS: atom_id res chain seq x y z
N ILE A 1 28.92 10.03 12.56
CA ILE A 1 28.82 9.31 11.86
C ILE A 1 28.18 9.54 10.60
N GLU A 2 28.89 9.90 9.82
CA GLU A 2 28.53 9.99 8.49
C GLU A 2 27.68 9.07 8.03
N ILE A 3 27.78 8.77 8.57
CA ILE A 3 27.39 7.87 9.09
C ILE A 3 25.92 7.86 9.26
N GLN A 4 25.30 8.93 9.50
CA GLN A 4 23.89 8.86 9.75
C GLN A 4 23.13 8.29 8.56
N ILE A 5 23.39 8.75 7.37
CA ILE A 5 22.77 8.22 6.18
C ILE A 5 23.34 6.85 5.87
N ASP A 6 24.65 6.70 6.01
CA ASP A 6 25.28 5.43 5.77
C ASP A 6 24.92 4.40 6.82
N ASN A 7 24.68 4.86 8.06
CA ASN A 7 24.24 3.97 9.11
C ASN A 7 22.86 3.43 8.84
N ALA A 8 21.96 4.25 8.34
CA ALA A 8 20.63 3.78 7.98
C ALA A 8 20.72 2.69 6.93
N ARG A 9 21.60 2.88 5.95
CA ARG A 9 21.79 1.90 4.90
C ARG A 9 22.45 0.63 5.42
N ILE A 10 23.41 0.77 6.31
CA ILE A 10 24.06 -0.37 6.93
C ILE A 10 23.07 -1.14 7.79
N MET A 11 22.25 -0.45 8.55
CA MET A 11 21.24 -1.10 9.37
C MET A 11 20.24 -1.86 8.52
N VAL A 12 19.85 -1.32 7.37
CA VAL A 12 18.93 -2.00 6.45
C VAL A 12 19.57 -3.31 5.99
N LYS A 13 20.85 -3.31 5.71
CA LYS A 13 21.55 -4.51 5.27
C LYS A 13 21.89 -5.45 6.42
N GLY A 14 21.93 -4.92 7.63
CA GLY A 14 22.42 -5.67 8.78
C GLY A 14 21.38 -6.52 9.50
N THR A 15 20.09 -6.36 9.21
CA THR A 15 19.04 -7.12 9.88
C THR A 15 18.07 -7.71 8.87
N PRO A 16 17.54 -8.92 9.15
CA PRO A 16 16.56 -9.54 8.25
C PRO A 16 15.29 -8.69 8.06
N LEU A 17 14.83 -8.03 9.10
CA LEU A 17 13.64 -7.18 9.00
C LEU A 17 13.88 -5.98 8.11
N ASN A 18 15.04 -5.35 8.22
CA ASN A 18 15.37 -4.20 7.39
C ASN A 18 15.56 -4.60 5.94
N GLU A 19 16.10 -5.78 5.68
CA GLU A 19 16.22 -6.30 4.33
C GLU A 19 14.86 -6.53 3.70
N LYS A 20 13.91 -7.09 4.48
CA LYS A 20 12.55 -7.28 4.01
C LYS A 20 11.88 -5.96 3.67
N LEU A 21 12.07 -4.96 4.52
CA LEU A 21 11.51 -3.63 4.28
C LEU A 21 12.13 -3.01 3.03
N TYR A 22 13.43 -3.14 2.87
CA TYR A 22 14.12 -2.61 1.70
C TYR A 22 13.61 -3.24 0.41
N ASP A 23 13.44 -4.57 0.40
CA ASP A 23 12.89 -5.27 -0.76
C ASP A 23 11.47 -4.81 -1.07
N PHE A 24 10.65 -4.64 -0.04
CA PHE A 24 9.29 -4.15 -0.20
C PHE A 24 9.26 -2.75 -0.83
N VAL A 25 10.07 -1.84 -0.29
CA VAL A 25 10.14 -0.46 -0.80
C VAL A 25 10.64 -0.44 -2.24
N THR A 26 11.62 -1.28 -2.57
CA THR A 26 12.13 -1.37 -3.93
C THR A 26 11.06 -1.82 -4.91
N GLN A 27 10.28 -2.85 -4.55
CA GLN A 27 9.19 -3.33 -5.39
C GLN A 27 8.07 -2.29 -5.50
N LYS A 28 7.76 -1.62 -4.40
CA LYS A 28 6.76 -0.56 -4.39
C LYS A 28 7.17 0.59 -5.32
N ASN A 29 8.43 1.00 -5.25
CA ASN A 29 8.92 2.07 -6.11
C ASN A 29 8.88 1.68 -7.59
N ALA A 30 9.15 0.42 -7.91
CA ALA A 30 9.04 -0.07 -9.28
C ALA A 30 7.60 0.04 -9.79
N LEU A 31 6.62 -0.28 -8.94
CA LEU A 31 5.22 -0.14 -9.31
C LEU A 31 4.80 1.32 -9.44
N ASP A 32 5.32 2.19 -8.59
CA ASP A 32 5.06 3.63 -8.69
C ASP A 32 5.61 4.19 -10.00
N ASP A 33 6.79 3.74 -10.43
CA ASP A 33 7.37 4.13 -11.71
C ASP A 33 6.51 3.67 -12.88
N GLN A 34 5.97 2.47 -12.80
CA GLN A 34 5.07 1.96 -13.83
C GLN A 34 3.78 2.79 -13.89
N ALA A 35 3.25 3.19 -12.73
CA ALA A 35 2.07 4.05 -12.69
C ALA A 35 2.35 5.40 -13.35
N TYR A 36 3.53 5.94 -13.13
CA TYR A 36 3.95 7.20 -13.76
C TYR A 36 4.00 7.03 -15.29
N GLU A 37 4.52 5.89 -15.77
CA GLU A 37 4.58 5.62 -17.20
C GLU A 37 3.19 5.50 -17.82
N VAL A 38 2.22 4.96 -17.06
CA VAL A 38 0.83 4.89 -17.52
C VAL A 38 0.26 6.30 -17.71
N GLU A 39 0.56 7.21 -16.78
CA GLU A 39 0.11 8.60 -16.91
C GLU A 39 0.73 9.28 -18.13
N ARG A 40 1.99 8.99 -18.41
CA ARG A 40 2.65 9.52 -19.61
C ARG A 40 2.02 8.96 -20.88
N LEU A 41 1.66 7.67 -20.86
CA LEU A 41 0.98 7.04 -21.99
C LEU A 41 -0.37 7.72 -22.25
N GLU A 42 -1.12 7.99 -21.18
CA GLU A 42 -2.41 8.68 -21.31
C GLU A 42 -2.23 10.06 -21.98
N SER A 43 -1.25 10.83 -21.50
CA SER A 43 -0.98 12.14 -22.08
C SER A 43 -0.62 12.05 -23.56
N ARG A 44 0.18 11.05 -23.94
CA ARG A 44 0.56 10.84 -25.32
C ARG A 44 -0.63 10.48 -26.18
N MET A 45 -1.49 9.60 -25.71
CA MET A 45 -2.69 9.22 -26.45
C MET A 45 -3.62 10.40 -26.67
N ILE A 46 -3.76 11.26 -25.67
CA ILE A 46 -4.56 12.48 -25.78
C ILE A 46 -3.96 13.40 -26.86
N MET A 47 -2.65 13.57 -26.84
CA MET A 47 -1.95 14.41 -27.82
C MET A 47 -2.05 13.85 -29.23
N ASP A 48 -2.08 12.54 -29.36
CA ASP A 48 -2.21 11.89 -30.66
C ASP A 48 -3.64 11.94 -31.21
N GLY A 49 -4.58 12.45 -30.41
CA GLY A 49 -5.96 12.60 -30.83
C GLY A 49 -6.77 11.33 -30.83
N GLU A 50 -6.37 10.33 -30.05
CA GLU A 50 -7.13 9.09 -29.97
C GLU A 50 -8.48 9.30 -29.31
N PRO A 51 -9.51 8.49 -29.68
CA PRO A 51 -10.83 8.62 -29.06
C PRO A 51 -10.76 8.40 -27.56
N MET A 52 -11.53 9.18 -26.80
CA MET A 52 -11.56 9.07 -25.36
C MET A 52 -11.93 7.67 -24.87
N GLU A 53 -12.84 7.00 -25.58
CA GLU A 53 -13.25 5.64 -25.22
C GLU A 53 -12.08 4.68 -25.25
N VAL A 54 -11.21 4.81 -26.25
CA VAL A 54 -10.02 3.96 -26.39
C VAL A 54 -9.04 4.28 -25.28
N ILE A 55 -8.82 5.57 -25.03
CA ILE A 55 -7.90 6.03 -23.99
C ILE A 55 -8.34 5.49 -22.62
N GLU A 56 -9.60 5.72 -22.27
CA GLU A 56 -10.12 5.28 -20.97
C GLU A 56 -10.01 3.78 -20.78
N LYS A 57 -10.35 3.01 -21.81
CA LYS A 57 -10.31 1.56 -21.72
C LYS A 57 -8.89 1.06 -21.48
N GLU A 58 -7.94 1.55 -22.25
CA GLU A 58 -6.55 1.10 -22.14
C GLU A 58 -5.91 1.55 -20.83
N ILE A 59 -6.09 2.82 -20.48
CA ILE A 59 -5.50 3.37 -19.26
C ILE A 59 -6.11 2.74 -18.02
N ASN A 60 -7.42 2.55 -17.98
CA ASN A 60 -8.07 1.90 -16.85
C ASN A 60 -7.60 0.46 -16.69
N SER A 61 -7.41 -0.27 -17.79
CA SER A 61 -6.88 -1.63 -17.77
C SER A 61 -5.50 -1.68 -17.14
N GLU A 62 -4.61 -0.76 -17.53
CA GLU A 62 -3.26 -0.70 -16.97
C GLU A 62 -3.27 -0.30 -15.50
N ARG A 63 -4.11 0.67 -15.12
CA ARG A 63 -4.24 1.09 -13.73
C ARG A 63 -4.76 -0.02 -12.84
N GLU A 64 -5.72 -0.80 -13.34
CA GLU A 64 -6.27 -1.93 -12.59
C GLU A 64 -5.21 -2.99 -12.33
N LYS A 65 -4.38 -3.28 -13.34
CA LYS A 65 -3.28 -4.24 -13.17
C LYS A 65 -2.29 -3.78 -12.12
N LEU A 66 -1.89 -2.52 -12.18
CA LEU A 66 -0.93 -1.96 -11.22
C LEU A 66 -1.53 -1.92 -9.81
N SER A 67 -2.79 -1.54 -9.71
CA SER A 67 -3.48 -1.52 -8.42
C SER A 67 -3.54 -2.91 -7.80
N ALA A 68 -3.86 -3.93 -8.61
CA ALA A 68 -3.91 -5.30 -8.14
C ALA A 68 -2.53 -5.78 -7.68
N GLU A 69 -1.48 -5.45 -8.43
CA GLU A 69 -0.12 -5.82 -8.07
C GLU A 69 0.32 -5.13 -6.77
N MET A 70 0.02 -3.84 -6.63
CA MET A 70 0.34 -3.09 -5.43
C MET A 70 -0.39 -3.65 -4.21
N ASN A 71 -1.69 -3.94 -4.36
CA ASN A 71 -2.48 -4.51 -3.28
C ASN A 71 -1.93 -5.88 -2.85
N LYS A 72 -1.56 -6.69 -3.83
CA LYS A 72 -0.98 -8.00 -3.55
C LYS A 72 0.36 -7.87 -2.83
N LEU A 73 1.21 -6.94 -3.27
CA LEU A 73 2.50 -6.71 -2.65
C LEU A 73 2.34 -6.29 -1.19
N VAL A 74 1.49 -5.30 -0.93
CA VAL A 74 1.25 -4.79 0.42
C VAL A 74 0.64 -5.86 1.30
N LYS A 75 -0.37 -6.55 0.80
CA LYS A 75 -1.05 -7.62 1.55
C LYS A 75 -0.07 -8.73 1.93
N THR A 76 0.69 -9.21 0.96
CA THR A 76 1.66 -10.29 1.19
C THR A 76 2.71 -9.87 2.21
N PHE A 77 3.23 -8.65 2.08
CA PHE A 77 4.23 -8.14 3.00
C PHE A 77 3.69 -8.09 4.44
N ILE A 78 2.51 -7.55 4.61
CA ILE A 78 1.90 -7.44 5.94
C ILE A 78 1.63 -8.83 6.51
N GLN A 79 1.10 -9.75 5.70
CA GLN A 79 0.82 -11.12 6.14
C GLN A 79 2.10 -11.85 6.56
N ASP A 80 3.19 -11.66 5.84
CA ASP A 80 4.46 -12.28 6.17
C ASP A 80 5.10 -11.68 7.42
N ASN A 81 4.65 -10.51 7.85
CA ASN A 81 5.24 -9.77 8.95
C ASN A 81 4.25 -9.45 10.07
N TYR A 82 3.15 -10.18 10.17
CA TYR A 82 2.14 -9.94 11.20
C TYR A 82 2.71 -9.90 12.61
N GLU A 83 3.67 -10.73 12.89
CA GLU A 83 4.18 -10.88 14.24
C GLU A 83 5.40 -10.01 14.57
N ASN A 84 5.84 -9.19 13.62
CA ASN A 84 6.95 -8.26 13.88
C ASN A 84 6.52 -6.82 13.63
N VAL A 85 7.41 -5.88 13.94
CA VAL A 85 7.06 -4.45 13.86
C VAL A 85 6.77 -3.95 12.45
N LEU A 86 7.23 -4.65 11.43
CA LEU A 86 7.02 -4.23 10.05
C LEU A 86 5.56 -4.40 9.62
N GLY A 87 4.88 -5.43 10.10
CA GLY A 87 3.47 -5.64 9.76
C GLY A 87 2.59 -4.47 10.14
N PRO A 88 2.50 -4.15 11.44
CA PRO A 88 1.71 -2.98 11.86
C PRO A 88 2.22 -1.67 11.24
N GLY A 89 3.54 -1.52 11.11
CA GLY A 89 4.12 -0.31 10.53
C GLY A 89 3.68 -0.07 9.10
N VAL A 90 3.77 -1.10 8.25
CA VAL A 90 3.35 -1.00 6.84
C VAL A 90 1.83 -0.87 6.74
N PHE A 91 1.09 -1.59 7.61
CA PHE A 91 -0.35 -1.46 7.67
C PHE A 91 -0.77 -0.01 7.91
N LEU A 92 -0.16 0.65 8.90
CA LEU A 92 -0.47 2.04 9.21
C LEU A 92 -0.05 2.98 8.08
N MET A 93 1.06 2.68 7.40
CA MET A 93 1.49 3.47 6.26
C MET A 93 0.46 3.39 5.13
N LEU A 94 -0.08 2.21 4.88
CA LEU A 94 -1.16 2.02 3.92
C LEU A 94 -2.39 2.84 4.32
N CYS A 95 -2.76 2.78 5.60
CA CYS A 95 -3.93 3.47 6.12
C CYS A 95 -3.79 4.99 6.07
N ASN A 96 -2.57 5.49 6.25
CA ASN A 96 -2.31 6.94 6.21
C ASN A 96 -2.48 7.54 4.82
N GLY A 97 -2.61 6.70 3.79
CA GLY A 97 -2.90 7.17 2.44
C GLY A 97 -4.33 7.67 2.27
N PHE A 98 -5.20 7.45 3.25
CA PHE A 98 -6.59 7.88 3.20
C PHE A 98 -6.78 9.17 3.99
N PRO A 99 -7.70 10.05 3.56
CA PRO A 99 -7.95 11.31 4.27
C PRO A 99 -8.57 11.12 5.66
N TYR A 100 -9.19 9.97 5.89
CA TYR A 100 -9.76 9.59 7.19
C TYR A 100 -9.81 8.07 7.27
N PRO A 101 -9.96 7.49 8.46
CA PRO A 101 -9.98 6.03 8.60
C PRO A 101 -11.09 5.38 7.77
N LEU A 102 -10.71 4.46 6.91
CA LEU A 102 -11.63 3.73 6.05
C LEU A 102 -11.34 2.24 6.12
N MET A 103 -12.39 1.43 6.02
CA MET A 103 -12.26 -0.01 5.96
C MET A 103 -12.47 -0.45 4.51
N THR A 104 -11.38 -0.65 3.79
CA THR A 104 -11.44 -1.11 2.40
C THR A 104 -11.42 -2.63 2.35
N PRO A 105 -11.84 -3.25 1.23
CA PRO A 105 -11.75 -4.71 1.11
C PRO A 105 -10.35 -5.26 1.37
N LEU A 106 -9.31 -4.55 0.93
CA LEU A 106 -7.93 -4.96 1.19
C LEU A 106 -7.62 -4.96 2.67
N ILE A 107 -8.00 -3.89 3.38
CA ILE A 107 -7.77 -3.77 4.81
C ILE A 107 -8.53 -4.86 5.57
N GLU A 108 -9.78 -5.13 5.18
CA GLU A 108 -10.57 -6.18 5.80
C GLU A 108 -9.92 -7.55 5.64
N GLU A 109 -9.44 -7.86 4.44
CA GLU A 109 -8.74 -9.13 4.22
C GLU A 109 -7.51 -9.27 5.09
N ILE A 110 -6.72 -8.21 5.19
CA ILE A 110 -5.51 -8.21 6.00
C ILE A 110 -5.85 -8.45 7.47
N VAL A 111 -6.85 -7.76 7.98
CA VAL A 111 -7.25 -7.88 9.38
C VAL A 111 -7.91 -9.22 9.67
N ASP A 112 -8.78 -9.70 8.78
CA ASP A 112 -9.48 -10.96 8.98
C ASP A 112 -8.53 -12.16 9.03
N ASP A 113 -7.47 -12.12 8.24
CA ASP A 113 -6.47 -13.19 8.23
C ASP A 113 -5.40 -13.03 9.31
N ALA A 114 -5.41 -11.92 10.03
CA ALA A 114 -4.36 -11.59 10.98
C ALA A 114 -4.47 -12.37 12.30
N PRO A 115 -3.33 -12.70 12.92
CA PRO A 115 -3.36 -13.30 14.25
C PRO A 115 -3.75 -12.25 15.31
N ASP A 116 -4.12 -12.73 16.49
CA ASP A 116 -4.55 -11.84 17.58
C ASP A 116 -3.48 -10.82 17.95
N SER A 117 -2.21 -11.19 17.88
CA SER A 117 -1.11 -10.27 18.19
C SER A 117 -1.13 -9.01 17.30
N PHE A 118 -1.48 -9.19 16.03
CA PHE A 118 -1.60 -8.07 15.10
C PHE A 118 -2.90 -7.29 15.35
N LYS A 119 -4.01 -7.99 15.49
CA LYS A 119 -5.31 -7.36 15.71
C LYS A 119 -5.35 -6.54 16.99
N ASN A 120 -4.65 -7.00 18.02
CA ASN A 120 -4.62 -6.36 19.33
C ASN A 120 -3.53 -5.30 19.47
N HIS A 121 -2.68 -5.13 18.44
CA HIS A 121 -1.71 -4.05 18.44
C HIS A 121 -2.47 -2.74 18.56
N HIS A 122 -2.09 -1.90 19.54
CA HIS A 122 -2.90 -0.73 19.87
C HIS A 122 -3.17 0.21 18.70
N LEU A 123 -2.20 0.42 17.82
CA LEU A 123 -2.38 1.31 16.66
C LEU A 123 -3.29 0.68 15.61
N VAL A 124 -3.16 -0.63 15.37
CA VAL A 124 -4.00 -1.34 14.43
C VAL A 124 -5.45 -1.36 14.92
N LYS A 125 -5.63 -1.66 16.19
CA LYS A 125 -6.95 -1.72 16.81
C LYS A 125 -7.65 -0.36 16.76
N GLU A 126 -6.93 0.71 17.11
CA GLU A 126 -7.49 2.05 17.06
C GLU A 126 -7.95 2.41 15.64
N TYR A 127 -7.14 2.10 14.64
CA TYR A 127 -7.50 2.40 13.26
C TYR A 127 -8.75 1.60 12.84
N VAL A 128 -8.77 0.32 13.12
CA VAL A 128 -9.89 -0.54 12.72
C VAL A 128 -11.19 -0.07 13.37
N GLU A 129 -11.15 0.27 14.65
CA GLU A 129 -12.33 0.77 15.35
C GLU A 129 -12.83 2.07 14.74
N ALA A 130 -11.92 3.00 14.46
CA ALA A 130 -12.28 4.27 13.84
C ALA A 130 -12.84 4.07 12.43
N ALA A 131 -12.22 3.18 11.66
CA ALA A 131 -12.67 2.90 10.30
C ALA A 131 -14.07 2.28 10.28
N ARG A 132 -14.33 1.33 11.16
CA ARG A 132 -15.65 0.69 11.25
C ARG A 132 -16.71 1.68 11.68
N ALA A 133 -16.40 2.55 12.64
CA ALA A 133 -17.33 3.59 13.08
C ALA A 133 -17.66 4.55 11.94
N ASN A 134 -16.67 4.93 11.14
CA ASN A 134 -16.89 5.80 9.99
C ASN A 134 -17.75 5.13 8.93
N MET A 135 -17.54 3.83 8.69
CA MET A 135 -18.33 3.09 7.70
C MET A 135 -19.79 2.97 8.15
N GLU A 136 -20.03 2.78 9.44
CA GLU A 136 -21.40 2.75 9.96
C GLU A 136 -22.10 4.08 9.75
N LYS A 137 -21.40 5.19 9.99
CA LYS A 137 -21.97 6.52 9.75
C LYS A 137 -22.31 6.74 8.28
N MET A 138 -21.45 6.26 7.39
CA MET A 138 -21.72 6.36 5.96
C MET A 138 -22.93 5.54 5.54
N ASN A 139 -23.10 4.36 6.14
CA ASN A 139 -24.23 3.49 5.82
C ASN A 139 -25.56 4.00 6.38
N GLU A 140 -25.52 4.82 7.43
CA GLU A 140 -26.72 5.41 8.02
C GLU A 140 -27.29 6.55 7.17
N ARG A 141 -26.54 7.04 6.21
CA ARG A 141 -26.96 8.09 5.31
C ARG A 141 -27.58 7.48 4.07
#